data_264ada3a6e4210c1844a99c0bca133ca
#
_entry.id   264ada3a6e4210c1844a99c0bca133ca
#
_cell.length_a   1.000
_cell.length_b   1.000
_cell.length_c   1.000
_cell.angle_alpha   90.00
_cell.angle_beta   90.00
_cell.angle_gamma   90.00
#
_symmetry.space_group_name_H-M   'P 1'
#
loop_
_entity.id
_entity.type
_entity.pdbx_description
1 polymer ?
#
loop_
_entity_poly.entity_id
_entity_poly.type
_entity_poly.pdbx_seq_one_letter_code
_entity_poly.pdbx_strand_id
1 'polypeptide(L)'
;MAFDSFLSFYVCFREVFRTMLSDVIKKYGGEKMDPLDVYKDIFRIGEGFIQKEYEDSGSFKANPIAYYKNENEDHGHFRIMFEDKFEEIYRNELVNADFCVMNGLTYFGAKYTSDRASKMCAMIFDIDGVTDKSLNNFFYAAFNKEFDYYPLPNYVALSGHGIHLYYVFEEPVPLFPNLKLQLKEFKYSLTEKMWNKNTSVDEKVQKQGINQPFRILGGKCKKNAPLDRVEVYRVNQHPVNIEYLNRFVPTKIEIDEKKLFKESKLTLDQAKEKYPEWYENKVVKGIRSYWTVKRDLYDWWIQQIKKEENGASYGHRYFCIMTLVIYGIKCGLSKDEIKQDAIDLIPFLNGLNEEEPFTEEDIKSA
;
A
#
# COMPACT_ATOMS: atom_id res chain seq x y z
N MET A 1 6.37 17.21 40.81
CA MET A 1 6.78 15.87 41.33
C MET A 1 6.09 14.68 40.63
N ALA A 2 4.74 14.61 40.56
CA ALA A 2 4.09 13.44 39.88
C ALA A 2 4.27 13.46 38.33
N PHE A 3 4.29 14.63 37.74
CA PHE A 3 4.45 14.81 36.29
C PHE A 3 5.88 14.50 35.81
N ASP A 4 6.88 14.86 36.61
CA ASP A 4 8.30 14.61 36.32
C ASP A 4 8.63 13.11 36.44
N SER A 5 7.99 12.41 37.39
CA SER A 5 8.18 10.97 37.57
C SER A 5 7.52 10.17 36.43
N PHE A 6 6.38 10.62 35.90
CA PHE A 6 5.70 10.00 34.79
C PHE A 6 6.48 10.20 33.47
N LEU A 7 7.00 11.41 33.26
CA LEU A 7 7.83 11.71 32.09
C LEU A 7 9.13 10.89 32.10
N SER A 8 9.78 10.80 33.27
CA SER A 8 10.99 9.99 33.47
C SER A 8 10.74 8.49 33.24
N PHE A 9 9.60 7.97 33.73
CA PHE A 9 9.22 6.57 33.51
C PHE A 9 8.92 6.29 32.02
N TYR A 10 8.24 7.22 31.34
CA TYR A 10 7.91 7.11 29.94
C TYR A 10 9.15 7.17 29.03
N VAL A 11 10.11 8.03 29.34
CA VAL A 11 11.40 8.11 28.62
C VAL A 11 12.21 6.83 28.85
N CYS A 12 12.28 6.33 30.08
CA CYS A 12 12.97 5.08 30.41
C CYS A 12 12.33 3.87 29.70
N PHE A 13 11.01 3.79 29.64
CA PHE A 13 10.30 2.72 28.93
C PHE A 13 10.60 2.74 27.43
N ARG A 14 10.63 3.94 26.80
CA ARG A 14 10.97 4.12 25.39
C ARG A 14 12.39 3.61 25.06
N GLU A 15 13.36 3.99 25.88
CA GLU A 15 14.74 3.57 25.69
C GLU A 15 14.92 2.06 25.88
N VAL A 16 14.27 1.48 26.88
CA VAL A 16 14.30 0.04 27.12
C VAL A 16 13.70 -0.73 25.94
N PHE A 17 12.53 -0.33 25.47
CA PHE A 17 11.86 -0.97 24.33
C PHE A 17 12.71 -0.90 23.05
N ARG A 18 13.26 0.28 22.76
CA ARG A 18 14.15 0.48 21.60
C ARG A 18 15.39 -0.40 21.71
N THR A 19 16.03 -0.42 22.86
CA THR A 19 17.27 -1.19 23.09
C THR A 19 16.99 -2.68 22.91
N MET A 20 15.89 -3.22 23.45
CA MET A 20 15.54 -4.63 23.35
C MET A 20 15.36 -5.09 21.90
N LEU A 21 14.54 -4.39 21.09
CA LEU A 21 14.32 -4.76 19.68
C LEU A 21 15.59 -4.59 18.83
N SER A 22 16.33 -3.50 19.00
CA SER A 22 17.57 -3.27 18.27
C SER A 22 18.65 -4.29 18.62
N ASP A 23 18.71 -4.75 19.87
CA ASP A 23 19.67 -5.75 20.30
C ASP A 23 19.35 -7.14 19.72
N VAL A 24 18.06 -7.47 19.60
CA VAL A 24 17.65 -8.68 18.87
C VAL A 24 18.10 -8.61 17.41
N ILE A 25 17.87 -7.47 16.72
CA ILE A 25 18.29 -7.31 15.32
C ILE A 25 19.81 -7.47 15.19
N LYS A 26 20.59 -6.79 16.04
CA LYS A 26 22.06 -6.87 16.07
C LYS A 26 22.57 -8.27 16.37
N LYS A 27 21.91 -9.02 17.28
CA LYS A 27 22.23 -10.42 17.58
C LYS A 27 22.23 -11.30 16.32
N TYR A 28 21.38 -10.98 15.35
CA TYR A 28 21.29 -11.69 14.07
C TYR A 28 22.09 -10.99 12.94
N GLY A 29 23.07 -10.13 13.30
CA GLY A 29 23.97 -9.48 12.33
C GLY A 29 23.39 -8.23 11.68
N GLY A 30 22.26 -7.70 12.19
CA GLY A 30 21.66 -6.48 11.66
C GLY A 30 22.50 -5.24 11.92
N GLU A 31 22.74 -4.45 10.88
CA GLU A 31 23.50 -3.19 10.91
C GLU A 31 22.57 -2.00 10.75
N LYS A 32 22.67 -1.00 11.63
CA LYS A 32 21.89 0.24 11.49
C LYS A 32 22.32 1.00 10.25
N MET A 33 21.36 1.39 9.43
CA MET A 33 21.56 2.08 8.15
C MET A 33 21.16 3.55 8.21
N ASP A 34 21.75 4.38 7.36
CA ASP A 34 21.16 5.67 7.02
C ASP A 34 19.88 5.40 6.20
N PRO A 35 18.73 5.95 6.61
CA PRO A 35 17.47 5.74 5.91
C PRO A 35 17.48 6.13 4.44
N LEU A 36 18.24 7.16 4.07
CA LEU A 36 18.38 7.60 2.68
C LEU A 36 19.11 6.56 1.83
N ASP A 37 20.13 5.90 2.38
CA ASP A 37 20.86 4.86 1.65
C ASP A 37 19.99 3.64 1.37
N VAL A 38 19.05 3.32 2.27
CA VAL A 38 18.05 2.28 2.02
C VAL A 38 17.11 2.66 0.85
N TYR A 39 16.71 3.92 0.76
CA TYR A 39 15.91 4.38 -0.40
C TYR A 39 16.72 4.40 -1.69
N LYS A 40 18.03 4.75 -1.63
CA LYS A 40 18.94 4.65 -2.79
C LYS A 40 19.00 3.22 -3.31
N ASP A 41 19.09 2.24 -2.41
CA ASP A 41 19.08 0.82 -2.76
C ASP A 41 17.74 0.40 -3.38
N ILE A 42 16.60 0.70 -2.72
CA ILE A 42 15.27 0.32 -3.19
C ILE A 42 14.97 0.89 -4.59
N PHE A 43 15.28 2.17 -4.83
CA PHE A 43 14.92 2.87 -6.06
C PHE A 43 16.09 3.05 -7.02
N ARG A 44 17.24 2.41 -6.74
CA ARG A 44 18.46 2.47 -7.59
C ARG A 44 18.84 3.91 -7.95
N ILE A 45 18.86 4.78 -6.92
CA ILE A 45 19.17 6.20 -7.11
C ILE A 45 20.62 6.36 -7.55
N GLY A 46 20.83 7.06 -8.68
CA GLY A 46 22.12 7.23 -9.33
C GLY A 46 22.36 6.27 -10.51
N GLU A 47 21.46 5.31 -10.74
CA GLU A 47 21.56 4.36 -11.85
C GLU A 47 20.67 4.74 -13.06
N GLY A 48 19.96 5.87 -12.99
CA GLY A 48 19.04 6.31 -14.05
C GLY A 48 17.76 5.46 -14.13
N PHE A 49 17.39 4.76 -13.04
CA PHE A 49 16.21 3.91 -12.99
C PHE A 49 14.90 4.69 -12.90
N ILE A 50 14.89 5.77 -12.13
CA ILE A 50 13.77 6.71 -12.02
C ILE A 50 14.07 7.98 -12.83
N GLN A 51 13.04 8.81 -13.05
CA GLN A 51 13.14 10.02 -13.88
C GLN A 51 13.77 11.17 -13.09
N LYS A 52 14.61 11.96 -13.77
CA LYS A 52 15.06 13.29 -13.30
C LYS A 52 13.95 14.34 -13.54
N GLU A 53 13.98 15.44 -12.79
CA GLU A 53 12.94 16.47 -12.83
C GLU A 53 12.77 17.08 -14.24
N TYR A 54 13.86 17.32 -14.94
CA TYR A 54 13.90 17.93 -16.29
C TYR A 54 14.53 16.98 -17.32
N GLU A 55 14.16 15.72 -17.29
CA GLU A 55 14.68 14.75 -18.27
C GLU A 55 13.86 14.81 -19.55
N ASP A 56 14.49 15.36 -20.61
CA ASP A 56 13.97 15.35 -21.98
C ASP A 56 14.20 13.98 -22.61
N SER A 57 13.52 12.97 -22.09
CA SER A 57 13.72 11.61 -22.56
C SER A 57 12.49 11.10 -23.29
N GLY A 58 12.69 10.59 -24.49
CA GLY A 58 11.67 9.81 -25.19
C GLY A 58 11.29 8.50 -24.48
N SER A 59 11.91 8.20 -23.33
CA SER A 59 11.59 7.07 -22.44
C SER A 59 10.88 7.59 -21.19
N PHE A 60 9.61 7.30 -21.06
CA PHE A 60 8.83 7.69 -19.90
C PHE A 60 9.18 6.77 -18.71
N LYS A 61 9.89 7.30 -17.73
CA LYS A 61 10.22 6.61 -16.48
C LYS A 61 9.19 6.93 -15.40
N ALA A 62 9.03 6.03 -14.47
CA ALA A 62 8.11 6.17 -13.33
C ALA A 62 8.90 6.51 -12.07
N ASN A 63 8.31 7.28 -11.15
CA ASN A 63 8.93 7.75 -9.93
C ASN A 63 8.21 7.27 -8.66
N PRO A 64 8.92 7.11 -7.54
CA PRO A 64 8.27 6.98 -6.24
C PRO A 64 7.47 8.24 -5.92
N ILE A 65 6.42 8.08 -5.12
CA ILE A 65 5.61 9.19 -4.62
C ILE A 65 5.50 9.07 -3.11
N ALA A 66 5.83 10.15 -2.41
CA ALA A 66 5.57 10.31 -0.98
C ALA A 66 4.28 11.10 -0.76
N TYR A 67 3.58 10.80 0.34
CA TYR A 67 2.51 11.63 0.86
C TYR A 67 2.92 12.14 2.24
N TYR A 68 2.80 13.45 2.46
CA TYR A 68 3.12 14.04 3.74
C TYR A 68 2.10 15.11 4.17
N LYS A 69 2.04 15.38 5.46
CA LYS A 69 1.19 16.39 6.07
C LYS A 69 1.84 16.93 7.35
N ASN A 70 1.75 18.23 7.56
CA ASN A 70 2.13 18.87 8.81
C ASN A 70 0.90 19.23 9.66
N GLU A 71 1.05 19.32 10.98
CA GLU A 71 -0.08 19.58 11.90
C GLU A 71 -0.82 20.89 11.61
N ASN A 72 -0.13 21.90 11.07
CA ASN A 72 -0.71 23.20 10.76
C ASN A 72 -1.33 23.30 9.35
N GLU A 73 -1.43 22.19 8.61
CA GLU A 73 -1.96 22.15 7.26
C GLU A 73 -3.31 21.44 7.24
N ASP A 74 -4.30 21.98 6.53
CA ASP A 74 -5.62 21.36 6.38
C ASP A 74 -5.55 20.10 5.51
N HIS A 75 -4.69 20.11 4.48
CA HIS A 75 -4.54 19.02 3.52
C HIS A 75 -3.11 18.49 3.49
N GLY A 76 -2.98 17.22 3.12
CA GLY A 76 -1.67 16.64 2.86
C GLY A 76 -1.26 16.79 1.40
N HIS A 77 0.02 16.58 1.14
CA HIS A 77 0.66 16.79 -0.15
C HIS A 77 1.24 15.52 -0.70
N PHE A 78 1.12 15.34 -2.02
CA PHE A 78 1.85 14.30 -2.75
C PHE A 78 3.12 14.91 -3.36
N ARG A 79 4.23 14.22 -3.18
CA ARG A 79 5.54 14.63 -3.69
C ARG A 79 6.14 13.56 -4.57
N ILE A 80 6.39 13.89 -5.84
CA ILE A 80 7.13 13.02 -6.76
C ILE A 80 8.60 13.07 -6.37
N MET A 81 9.21 11.91 -6.27
CA MET A 81 10.62 11.76 -5.91
C MET A 81 11.47 11.58 -7.16
N PHE A 82 11.98 12.68 -7.69
CA PHE A 82 12.87 12.66 -8.84
C PHE A 82 14.28 12.24 -8.44
N GLU A 83 15.01 11.60 -9.35
CA GLU A 83 16.34 11.04 -9.08
C GLU A 83 17.33 12.10 -8.57
N ASP A 84 17.43 13.21 -9.29
CA ASP A 84 18.36 14.33 -9.02
C ASP A 84 17.93 15.19 -7.84
N LYS A 85 16.69 15.07 -7.37
CA LYS A 85 16.11 15.82 -6.25
C LYS A 85 15.78 14.95 -5.04
N PHE A 86 16.01 13.64 -5.10
CA PHE A 86 15.57 12.70 -4.09
C PHE A 86 16.09 13.05 -2.69
N GLU A 87 17.39 13.25 -2.56
CA GLU A 87 18.01 13.59 -1.26
C GLU A 87 17.57 14.95 -0.74
N GLU A 88 17.50 15.97 -1.62
CA GLU A 88 17.05 17.31 -1.26
C GLU A 88 15.63 17.29 -0.72
N ILE A 89 14.69 16.67 -1.43
CA ILE A 89 13.29 16.55 -1.03
C ILE A 89 13.16 15.74 0.26
N TYR A 90 13.86 14.61 0.33
CA TYR A 90 13.82 13.74 1.51
C TYR A 90 14.26 14.48 2.77
N ARG A 91 15.44 15.16 2.73
CA ARG A 91 16.01 15.84 3.91
C ARG A 91 15.26 17.10 4.30
N ASN A 92 14.80 17.88 3.32
CA ASN A 92 14.24 19.21 3.58
C ASN A 92 12.72 19.18 3.80
N GLU A 93 12.00 18.29 3.12
CA GLU A 93 10.53 18.29 3.16
C GLU A 93 9.99 17.10 3.97
N LEU A 94 10.44 15.87 3.69
CA LEU A 94 9.74 14.67 4.13
C LEU A 94 10.12 14.17 5.52
N VAL A 95 11.42 14.09 5.83
CA VAL A 95 11.91 13.46 7.07
C VAL A 95 11.45 14.20 8.33
N ASN A 96 11.18 15.50 8.22
CA ASN A 96 10.74 16.36 9.33
C ASN A 96 9.23 16.59 9.38
N ALA A 97 8.49 16.15 8.34
CA ALA A 97 7.03 16.25 8.34
C ALA A 97 6.41 15.47 9.52
N ASP A 98 5.27 15.96 10.05
CA ASP A 98 4.61 15.32 11.19
C ASP A 98 3.99 13.98 10.83
N PHE A 99 3.55 13.87 9.59
CA PHE A 99 3.13 12.61 8.98
C PHE A 99 3.73 12.50 7.59
N CYS A 100 4.46 11.42 7.34
CA CYS A 100 4.95 11.12 6.01
C CYS A 100 4.97 9.62 5.75
N VAL A 101 4.48 9.22 4.57
CA VAL A 101 4.42 7.82 4.14
C VAL A 101 4.86 7.67 2.69
N MET A 102 5.47 6.54 2.39
CA MET A 102 5.88 6.10 1.06
C MET A 102 5.82 4.57 1.00
N ASN A 103 5.78 4.00 -0.19
CA ASN A 103 5.92 2.55 -0.37
C ASN A 103 7.09 2.21 -1.32
N GLY A 104 7.28 0.93 -1.59
CA GLY A 104 8.33 0.44 -2.48
C GLY A 104 7.94 0.41 -3.97
N LEU A 105 7.01 1.27 -4.42
CA LEU A 105 6.51 1.30 -5.80
C LEU A 105 6.94 2.57 -6.53
N THR A 106 7.03 2.47 -7.86
CA THR A 106 7.10 3.64 -8.75
C THR A 106 5.77 3.85 -9.46
N TYR A 107 5.48 5.09 -9.85
CA TYR A 107 4.21 5.53 -10.44
C TYR A 107 4.41 6.35 -11.70
N PHE A 108 3.52 6.19 -12.67
CA PHE A 108 3.45 7.07 -13.83
C PHE A 108 2.72 8.37 -13.50
N GLY A 109 3.42 9.51 -13.63
CA GLY A 109 2.89 10.83 -13.32
C GLY A 109 2.74 11.08 -11.82
N ALA A 110 1.84 11.99 -11.44
CA ALA A 110 1.72 12.52 -10.08
C ALA A 110 0.64 11.84 -9.21
N LYS A 111 0.00 10.77 -9.70
CA LYS A 111 -1.11 10.13 -8.98
C LYS A 111 -0.66 8.87 -8.25
N TYR A 112 -0.87 8.87 -6.93
CA TYR A 112 -0.61 7.74 -6.04
C TYR A 112 -1.80 6.75 -6.05
N THR A 113 -2.04 6.11 -7.21
CA THR A 113 -3.16 5.19 -7.41
C THR A 113 -2.69 3.87 -8.01
N SER A 114 -3.42 2.80 -7.75
CA SER A 114 -3.03 1.46 -8.21
C SER A 114 -2.95 1.34 -9.73
N ASP A 115 -3.79 2.07 -10.47
CA ASP A 115 -3.76 2.10 -11.95
C ASP A 115 -2.49 2.76 -12.49
N ARG A 116 -1.87 3.67 -11.74
CA ARG A 116 -0.63 4.37 -12.09
C ARG A 116 0.63 3.68 -11.59
N ALA A 117 0.52 2.70 -10.69
CA ALA A 117 1.65 1.95 -10.21
C ALA A 117 2.31 1.18 -11.37
N SER A 118 3.62 1.38 -11.54
CA SER A 118 4.43 0.90 -12.66
C SER A 118 5.25 -0.32 -12.30
N LYS A 119 6.10 -0.21 -11.29
CA LYS A 119 6.98 -1.30 -10.83
C LYS A 119 6.97 -1.39 -9.31
N MET A 120 7.15 -2.60 -8.79
CA MET A 120 7.40 -2.87 -7.38
C MET A 120 8.90 -3.12 -7.19
N CYS A 121 9.58 -2.16 -6.56
CA CYS A 121 11.00 -2.24 -6.26
C CYS A 121 11.25 -2.98 -4.94
N ALA A 122 10.32 -2.85 -4.00
CA ALA A 122 10.33 -3.59 -2.74
C ALA A 122 8.90 -3.97 -2.32
N MET A 123 8.74 -5.17 -1.76
CA MET A 123 7.52 -5.58 -1.07
C MET A 123 7.73 -5.32 0.43
N ILE A 124 6.83 -4.53 1.01
CA ILE A 124 6.95 -4.08 2.40
C ILE A 124 5.78 -4.64 3.19
N PHE A 125 6.05 -5.12 4.40
CA PHE A 125 5.05 -5.63 5.34
C PHE A 125 5.15 -4.85 6.65
N ASP A 126 4.01 -4.52 7.24
CA ASP A 126 3.91 -3.93 8.58
C ASP A 126 3.38 -5.01 9.53
N ILE A 127 4.07 -5.26 10.61
CA ILE A 127 3.68 -6.21 11.65
C ILE A 127 3.63 -5.46 12.98
N ASP A 128 2.42 -5.23 13.47
CA ASP A 128 2.18 -4.63 14.78
C ASP A 128 2.34 -5.64 15.92
N GLY A 129 2.42 -5.15 17.15
CA GLY A 129 2.48 -5.99 18.34
C GLY A 129 3.75 -6.84 18.46
N VAL A 130 4.86 -6.39 17.89
CA VAL A 130 6.14 -7.11 17.93
C VAL A 130 6.86 -6.84 19.25
N THR A 131 7.26 -7.91 19.92
CA THR A 131 8.09 -7.89 21.14
C THR A 131 9.50 -8.42 20.82
N ASP A 132 10.45 -8.24 21.75
CA ASP A 132 11.79 -8.82 21.65
C ASP A 132 11.75 -10.35 21.46
N LYS A 133 10.90 -11.04 22.22
CA LYS A 133 10.69 -12.48 22.09
C LYS A 133 10.14 -12.87 20.72
N SER A 134 9.10 -12.18 20.24
CA SER A 134 8.49 -12.50 18.96
C SER A 134 9.41 -12.17 17.78
N LEU A 135 10.19 -11.09 17.86
CA LEU A 135 11.20 -10.75 16.87
C LEU A 135 12.35 -11.77 16.87
N ASN A 136 12.80 -12.21 18.05
CA ASN A 136 13.80 -13.28 18.14
C ASN A 136 13.28 -14.60 17.54
N ASN A 137 12.01 -14.96 17.76
CA ASN A 137 11.40 -16.13 17.13
C ASN A 137 11.36 -16.01 15.60
N PHE A 138 10.99 -14.83 15.10
CA PHE A 138 10.99 -14.55 13.66
C PHE A 138 12.38 -14.77 13.06
N PHE A 139 13.41 -14.13 13.62
CA PHE A 139 14.76 -14.24 13.09
C PHE A 139 15.34 -15.64 13.27
N TYR A 140 15.10 -16.29 14.40
CA TYR A 140 15.52 -17.68 14.60
C TYR A 140 14.99 -18.59 13.49
N ALA A 141 13.70 -18.45 13.15
CA ALA A 141 13.08 -19.27 12.11
C ALA A 141 13.46 -18.84 10.67
N ALA A 142 13.81 -17.56 10.45
CA ALA A 142 14.26 -17.06 9.16
C ALA A 142 15.73 -17.39 8.85
N PHE A 143 16.61 -17.40 9.88
CA PHE A 143 18.03 -17.71 9.72
C PHE A 143 18.36 -19.20 9.81
N ASN A 144 17.45 -20.01 10.35
CA ASN A 144 17.68 -21.44 10.49
C ASN A 144 17.44 -22.15 9.16
N LYS A 145 18.53 -22.53 8.50
CA LYS A 145 18.50 -23.19 7.17
C LYS A 145 17.77 -24.56 7.17
N GLU A 146 17.66 -25.22 8.32
CA GLU A 146 16.95 -26.48 8.44
C GLU A 146 15.42 -26.27 8.41
N PHE A 147 14.94 -25.15 8.96
CA PHE A 147 13.51 -24.82 8.98
C PHE A 147 13.08 -24.00 7.80
N ASP A 148 13.90 -23.01 7.35
CA ASP A 148 13.61 -22.06 6.26
C ASP A 148 12.12 -21.61 6.28
N TYR A 149 11.66 -21.20 7.51
CA TYR A 149 10.23 -21.07 7.76
C TYR A 149 9.67 -19.69 7.40
N TYR A 150 10.46 -18.62 7.60
CA TYR A 150 10.12 -17.25 7.20
C TYR A 150 11.09 -16.70 6.17
N PRO A 151 10.63 -15.93 5.21
CA PRO A 151 11.54 -15.24 4.30
C PRO A 151 12.39 -14.22 5.08
N LEU A 152 13.70 -14.21 4.82
CA LEU A 152 14.61 -13.25 5.42
C LEU A 152 14.51 -11.91 4.70
N PRO A 153 14.13 -10.79 5.37
CA PRO A 153 14.03 -9.49 4.74
C PRO A 153 15.41 -8.88 4.49
N ASN A 154 15.51 -7.95 3.56
CA ASN A 154 16.70 -7.13 3.36
C ASN A 154 16.87 -6.13 4.50
N TYR A 155 15.79 -5.44 4.84
CA TYR A 155 15.79 -4.45 5.91
C TYR A 155 14.64 -4.67 6.87
N VAL A 156 14.89 -4.32 8.12
CA VAL A 156 13.87 -4.24 9.18
C VAL A 156 13.85 -2.83 9.72
N ALA A 157 12.69 -2.19 9.68
CA ALA A 157 12.51 -0.87 10.27
C ALA A 157 11.67 -0.98 11.55
N LEU A 158 12.11 -0.30 12.60
CA LEU A 158 11.34 -0.12 13.83
C LEU A 158 10.41 1.08 13.65
N SER A 159 9.11 0.83 13.47
CA SER A 159 8.10 1.86 13.12
C SER A 159 7.42 2.51 14.33
N GLY A 160 7.80 2.11 15.54
CA GLY A 160 7.27 2.61 16.81
C GLY A 160 6.58 1.51 17.61
N HIS A 161 5.42 1.02 17.21
CA HIS A 161 4.68 -0.07 17.87
C HIS A 161 4.86 -1.44 17.20
N GLY A 162 5.48 -1.46 16.04
CA GLY A 162 5.73 -2.66 15.26
C GLY A 162 6.99 -2.55 14.42
N ILE A 163 7.10 -3.42 13.44
CA ILE A 163 8.22 -3.45 12.50
C ILE A 163 7.71 -3.41 11.07
N HIS A 164 8.49 -2.78 10.17
CA HIS A 164 8.32 -2.97 8.74
C HIS A 164 9.41 -3.90 8.21
N LEU A 165 9.02 -4.92 7.45
CA LEU A 165 9.93 -5.84 6.78
C LEU A 165 10.01 -5.46 5.30
N TYR A 166 11.22 -5.21 4.80
CA TYR A 166 11.47 -4.79 3.41
C TYR A 166 12.14 -5.93 2.65
N TYR A 167 11.51 -6.35 1.56
CA TYR A 167 12.04 -7.31 0.60
C TYR A 167 12.34 -6.56 -0.70
N VAL A 168 13.60 -6.20 -0.91
CA VAL A 168 14.06 -5.44 -2.09
C VAL A 168 14.30 -6.40 -3.24
N PHE A 169 13.65 -6.16 -4.37
CA PHE A 169 13.74 -7.03 -5.52
C PHE A 169 15.02 -6.79 -6.34
N GLU A 170 15.70 -7.90 -6.67
CA GLU A 170 16.83 -7.90 -7.61
C GLU A 170 16.45 -7.25 -8.94
N GLU A 171 15.29 -7.65 -9.50
CA GLU A 171 14.64 -6.99 -10.61
C GLU A 171 13.26 -6.47 -10.20
N PRO A 172 13.01 -5.15 -10.32
CA PRO A 172 11.72 -4.57 -9.96
C PRO A 172 10.57 -5.22 -10.75
N VAL A 173 9.57 -5.71 -10.03
CA VAL A 173 8.45 -6.45 -10.59
C VAL A 173 7.50 -5.51 -11.34
N PRO A 174 7.24 -5.72 -12.64
CA PRO A 174 6.32 -4.88 -13.41
C PRO A 174 4.87 -5.07 -12.94
N LEU A 175 4.16 -3.96 -12.76
CA LEU A 175 2.79 -3.96 -12.21
C LEU A 175 1.72 -3.88 -13.31
N PHE A 176 1.66 -4.91 -14.15
CA PHE A 176 0.57 -5.06 -15.12
C PHE A 176 -0.76 -5.39 -14.43
N PRO A 177 -1.91 -4.98 -15.00
CA PRO A 177 -3.22 -5.22 -14.37
C PRO A 177 -3.49 -6.67 -13.98
N ASN A 178 -3.11 -7.62 -14.81
CA ASN A 178 -3.29 -9.06 -14.55
C ASN A 178 -2.42 -9.57 -13.39
N LEU A 179 -1.25 -8.96 -13.18
CA LEU A 179 -0.31 -9.35 -12.14
C LEU A 179 -0.65 -8.71 -10.80
N LYS A 180 -1.21 -7.49 -10.79
CA LYS A 180 -1.55 -6.76 -9.56
C LYS A 180 -2.45 -7.55 -8.62
N LEU A 181 -3.47 -8.23 -9.16
CA LEU A 181 -4.37 -9.06 -8.34
C LEU A 181 -3.65 -10.27 -7.76
N GLN A 182 -2.83 -10.95 -8.56
CA GLN A 182 -2.04 -12.08 -8.08
C GLN A 182 -1.04 -11.65 -7.00
N LEU A 183 -0.33 -10.52 -7.21
CA LEU A 183 0.59 -9.96 -6.22
C LEU A 183 -0.12 -9.54 -4.93
N LYS A 184 -1.36 -9.06 -5.01
CA LYS A 184 -2.17 -8.74 -3.84
C LYS A 184 -2.45 -9.98 -3.00
N GLU A 185 -2.96 -11.05 -3.60
CA GLU A 185 -3.24 -12.31 -2.91
C GLU A 185 -1.96 -12.97 -2.37
N PHE A 186 -0.88 -12.90 -3.15
CA PHE A 186 0.43 -13.36 -2.73
C PHE A 186 0.95 -12.60 -1.50
N LYS A 187 0.85 -11.28 -1.51
CA LYS A 187 1.22 -10.45 -0.36
C LYS A 187 0.36 -10.78 0.88
N TYR A 188 -0.94 -11.04 0.68
CA TYR A 188 -1.81 -11.46 1.77
C TYR A 188 -1.37 -12.80 2.39
N SER A 189 -1.03 -13.79 1.55
CA SER A 189 -0.53 -15.08 2.01
C SER A 189 0.80 -14.96 2.77
N LEU A 190 1.71 -14.11 2.29
CA LEU A 190 2.96 -13.80 2.99
C LEU A 190 2.71 -13.05 4.32
N THR A 191 1.75 -12.12 4.35
CA THR A 191 1.37 -11.42 5.59
C THR A 191 0.86 -12.42 6.63
N GLU A 192 -0.06 -13.31 6.26
CA GLU A 192 -0.58 -14.37 7.16
C GLU A 192 0.52 -15.33 7.62
N LYS A 193 1.50 -15.61 6.73
CA LYS A 193 2.65 -16.45 7.10
C LYS A 193 3.52 -15.78 8.14
N MET A 194 3.82 -14.48 7.99
CA MET A 194 4.77 -13.76 8.86
C MET A 194 4.12 -13.14 10.09
N TRP A 195 2.83 -12.82 10.05
CA TRP A 195 2.07 -12.26 11.17
C TRP A 195 1.24 -13.37 11.82
N ASN A 196 1.73 -13.92 12.90
CA ASN A 196 1.08 -14.99 13.64
C ASN A 196 1.45 -14.93 15.13
N LYS A 197 0.87 -15.78 15.95
CA LYS A 197 1.07 -15.83 17.41
C LYS A 197 2.53 -15.99 17.89
N ASN A 198 3.44 -16.39 17.01
CA ASN A 198 4.86 -16.53 17.36
C ASN A 198 5.65 -15.25 17.04
N THR A 199 5.13 -14.38 16.17
CA THR A 199 5.81 -13.19 15.67
C THR A 199 5.15 -11.89 16.11
N SER A 200 3.94 -11.94 16.67
CA SER A 200 3.21 -10.80 17.19
C SER A 200 2.32 -11.20 18.36
N VAL A 201 2.06 -10.26 19.27
CA VAL A 201 1.05 -10.39 20.32
C VAL A 201 -0.33 -9.94 19.82
N ASP A 202 -0.41 -9.26 18.68
CA ASP A 202 -1.66 -8.87 18.05
C ASP A 202 -2.19 -10.02 17.19
N GLU A 203 -3.29 -10.61 17.62
CA GLU A 203 -3.88 -11.78 16.95
C GLU A 203 -4.57 -11.41 15.63
N LYS A 204 -5.00 -10.16 15.48
CA LYS A 204 -5.72 -9.71 14.29
C LYS A 204 -4.77 -9.31 13.17
N VAL A 205 -4.53 -10.22 12.25
CA VAL A 205 -3.74 -9.97 11.04
C VAL A 205 -4.42 -8.92 10.16
N GLN A 206 -3.70 -7.85 9.82
CA GLN A 206 -4.17 -6.82 8.90
C GLN A 206 -3.66 -7.09 7.49
N LYS A 207 -4.56 -7.43 6.58
CA LYS A 207 -4.21 -7.65 5.16
C LYS A 207 -3.82 -6.33 4.49
N GLN A 208 -2.62 -6.27 3.95
CA GLN A 208 -2.03 -5.07 3.37
C GLN A 208 -1.94 -5.19 1.85
N GLY A 209 -2.64 -4.31 1.14
CA GLY A 209 -2.56 -4.25 -0.32
C GLY A 209 -1.15 -3.90 -0.82
N ILE A 210 -0.88 -4.17 -2.11
CA ILE A 210 0.43 -3.85 -2.72
C ILE A 210 0.73 -2.34 -2.71
N ASN A 211 -0.31 -1.51 -2.73
CA ASN A 211 -0.23 -0.04 -2.77
C ASN A 211 -0.24 0.60 -1.37
N GLN A 212 -0.23 -0.20 -0.31
CA GLN A 212 -0.20 0.27 1.07
C GLN A 212 1.01 1.16 1.30
N PRO A 213 0.83 2.39 1.80
CA PRO A 213 1.95 3.23 2.21
C PRO A 213 2.41 2.91 3.63
N PHE A 214 3.67 3.16 3.91
CA PHE A 214 4.32 2.95 5.20
C PHE A 214 5.01 4.22 5.65
N ARG A 215 5.15 4.42 6.96
CA ARG A 215 5.92 5.54 7.49
C ARG A 215 7.31 5.54 6.87
N ILE A 216 7.78 6.72 6.43
CA ILE A 216 9.10 6.81 5.81
C ILE A 216 10.18 6.49 6.83
N LEU A 217 11.24 5.85 6.34
CA LEU A 217 12.44 5.60 7.12
C LEU A 217 13.04 6.94 7.57
N GLY A 218 13.48 7.05 8.82
CA GLY A 218 13.98 8.29 9.42
C GLY A 218 12.91 9.32 9.80
N GLY A 219 11.67 9.17 9.31
CA GLY A 219 10.56 10.06 9.61
C GLY A 219 10.02 9.90 11.03
N LYS A 220 9.15 10.83 11.47
CA LYS A 220 8.54 10.80 12.80
C LYS A 220 7.62 9.59 12.96
N CYS A 221 7.70 8.92 14.09
CA CYS A 221 6.74 7.89 14.48
C CYS A 221 5.39 8.49 14.90
N LYS A 222 4.39 7.63 15.16
CA LYS A 222 3.11 8.07 15.73
C LYS A 222 3.34 8.77 17.07
N LYS A 223 2.51 9.76 17.41
CA LYS A 223 2.43 10.34 18.75
C LYS A 223 2.29 9.18 19.77
N ASN A 224 3.05 9.24 20.86
CA ASN A 224 3.08 8.20 21.91
C ASN A 224 3.70 6.85 21.49
N ALA A 225 4.34 6.76 20.35
CA ALA A 225 5.14 5.59 20.02
C ALA A 225 6.40 5.51 20.92
N PRO A 226 6.95 4.30 21.17
CA PRO A 226 8.19 4.13 21.93
C PRO A 226 9.42 4.78 21.26
N LEU A 227 9.36 5.03 19.96
CA LEU A 227 10.41 5.66 19.18
C LEU A 227 9.94 7.03 18.67
N ASP A 228 10.84 7.98 18.61
CA ASP A 228 10.57 9.30 18.01
C ASP A 228 10.63 9.24 16.48
N ARG A 229 11.56 8.45 15.94
CA ARG A 229 11.78 8.28 14.51
C ARG A 229 11.90 6.82 14.11
N VAL A 230 11.51 6.53 12.88
CA VAL A 230 11.65 5.20 12.28
C VAL A 230 13.12 4.89 12.07
N GLU A 231 13.63 3.88 12.72
CA GLU A 231 15.00 3.38 12.55
C GLU A 231 15.02 2.19 11.61
N VAL A 232 16.07 2.02 10.83
CA VAL A 232 16.19 0.92 9.87
C VAL A 232 17.52 0.20 10.02
N TYR A 233 17.47 -1.13 9.86
CA TYR A 233 18.59 -2.04 9.97
C TYR A 233 18.64 -2.96 8.75
N ARG A 234 19.80 -3.13 8.18
CA ARG A 234 20.07 -4.12 7.14
C ARG A 234 20.38 -5.48 7.79
N VAL A 235 19.67 -6.52 7.40
CA VAL A 235 19.85 -7.89 7.90
C VAL A 235 20.23 -8.88 6.81
N ASN A 236 19.97 -8.55 5.54
CA ASN A 236 20.39 -9.33 4.38
C ASN A 236 20.85 -8.39 3.26
N GLN A 237 22.05 -8.63 2.73
CA GLN A 237 22.64 -7.82 1.65
C GLN A 237 22.20 -8.27 0.26
N HIS A 238 21.68 -9.49 0.14
CA HIS A 238 21.28 -10.06 -1.14
C HIS A 238 19.82 -9.68 -1.46
N PRO A 239 19.56 -8.99 -2.59
CA PRO A 239 18.22 -8.72 -3.01
C PRO A 239 17.44 -10.02 -3.22
N VAL A 240 16.11 -9.94 -3.15
CA VAL A 240 15.22 -11.11 -3.30
C VAL A 240 14.57 -11.13 -4.68
N ASN A 241 14.01 -12.28 -5.04
CA ASN A 241 13.15 -12.41 -6.21
C ASN A 241 11.82 -13.09 -5.83
N ILE A 242 10.88 -13.12 -6.75
CA ILE A 242 9.56 -13.75 -6.53
C ILE A 242 9.69 -15.26 -6.29
N GLU A 243 10.64 -15.93 -6.93
CA GLU A 243 10.87 -17.36 -6.75
C GLU A 243 11.28 -17.70 -5.31
N TYR A 244 12.15 -16.88 -4.73
CA TYR A 244 12.51 -17.00 -3.33
C TYR A 244 11.29 -16.88 -2.42
N LEU A 245 10.48 -15.81 -2.60
CA LEU A 245 9.29 -15.58 -1.78
C LEU A 245 8.19 -16.65 -2.00
N ASN A 246 8.09 -17.21 -3.20
CA ASN A 246 7.20 -18.32 -3.52
C ASN A 246 7.42 -19.58 -2.65
N ARG A 247 8.61 -19.76 -2.10
CA ARG A 247 8.93 -20.92 -1.24
C ARG A 247 8.14 -20.92 0.06
N PHE A 248 7.69 -19.77 0.51
CA PHE A 248 7.08 -19.57 1.84
C PHE A 248 5.55 -19.60 1.85
N VAL A 249 4.91 -19.66 0.70
CA VAL A 249 3.45 -19.63 0.57
C VAL A 249 2.93 -20.74 -0.35
N PRO A 250 1.69 -21.24 -0.13
CA PRO A 250 1.12 -22.30 -0.95
C PRO A 250 0.75 -21.82 -2.37
N THR A 251 0.25 -20.58 -2.49
CA THR A 251 -0.15 -19.98 -3.77
C THR A 251 1.03 -19.28 -4.41
N LYS A 252 1.60 -19.92 -5.42
CA LYS A 252 2.77 -19.41 -6.14
C LYS A 252 2.37 -18.43 -7.23
N ILE A 253 3.22 -17.43 -7.46
CA ILE A 253 3.13 -16.52 -8.61
C ILE A 253 4.23 -16.89 -9.60
N GLU A 254 3.86 -17.01 -10.87
CA GLU A 254 4.78 -17.08 -11.99
C GLU A 254 4.69 -15.79 -12.79
N ILE A 255 5.81 -15.06 -12.86
CA ILE A 255 5.93 -13.90 -13.72
C ILE A 255 6.41 -14.38 -15.10
N ASP A 256 5.46 -14.66 -15.98
CA ASP A 256 5.73 -14.93 -17.38
C ASP A 256 5.52 -13.64 -18.17
N GLU A 257 6.59 -12.94 -18.51
CA GLU A 257 6.53 -11.68 -19.27
C GLU A 257 5.77 -11.84 -20.60
N LYS A 258 5.85 -13.00 -21.23
CA LYS A 258 5.12 -13.27 -22.49
C LYS A 258 3.60 -13.34 -22.29
N LYS A 259 3.14 -13.71 -21.09
CA LYS A 259 1.71 -13.72 -20.73
C LYS A 259 1.20 -12.38 -20.22
N LEU A 260 2.11 -11.48 -19.76
CA LEU A 260 1.75 -10.16 -19.27
C LEU A 260 1.34 -9.21 -20.39
N PHE A 261 1.96 -9.35 -21.55
CA PHE A 261 1.56 -8.66 -22.78
C PHE A 261 0.61 -9.57 -23.56
N LYS A 262 -0.69 -9.25 -23.56
CA LYS A 262 -1.51 -9.62 -24.70
C LYS A 262 -1.04 -8.73 -25.84
N GLU A 263 -0.07 -9.20 -26.60
CA GLU A 263 0.22 -8.59 -27.89
C GLU A 263 -1.10 -8.51 -28.66
N SER A 264 -1.48 -7.30 -29.04
CA SER A 264 -2.54 -7.16 -30.02
C SER A 264 -2.07 -7.92 -31.26
N LYS A 265 -2.81 -8.93 -31.68
CA LYS A 265 -2.53 -9.66 -32.93
C LYS A 265 -2.65 -8.77 -34.18
N LEU A 266 -3.03 -7.52 -33.98
CA LEU A 266 -3.25 -6.53 -35.02
C LEU A 266 -2.27 -5.37 -34.79
N THR A 267 -1.59 -4.96 -35.86
CA THR A 267 -0.90 -3.65 -35.88
C THR A 267 -1.94 -2.53 -35.77
N LEU A 268 -1.49 -1.31 -35.45
CA LEU A 268 -2.38 -0.15 -35.35
C LEU A 268 -3.13 0.12 -36.67
N ASP A 269 -2.44 -0.06 -37.80
CA ASP A 269 -3.05 0.11 -39.15
C ASP A 269 -4.09 -0.97 -39.44
N GLN A 270 -3.80 -2.22 -39.11
CA GLN A 270 -4.77 -3.32 -39.21
C GLN A 270 -5.97 -3.13 -38.27
N ALA A 271 -5.74 -2.57 -37.07
CA ALA A 271 -6.82 -2.23 -36.14
C ALA A 271 -7.66 -1.07 -36.66
N LYS A 272 -7.05 -0.06 -37.32
CA LYS A 272 -7.74 1.05 -37.99
C LYS A 272 -8.65 0.56 -39.12
N GLU A 273 -8.16 -0.35 -39.95
CA GLU A 273 -8.93 -0.94 -41.04
C GLU A 273 -10.09 -1.80 -40.54
N LYS A 274 -9.82 -2.65 -39.55
CA LYS A 274 -10.80 -3.61 -39.02
C LYS A 274 -11.82 -2.97 -38.07
N TYR A 275 -11.42 -1.94 -37.32
CA TYR A 275 -12.24 -1.27 -36.31
C TYR A 275 -12.15 0.26 -36.43
N PRO A 276 -12.64 0.87 -37.55
CA PRO A 276 -12.47 2.29 -37.82
C PRO A 276 -13.12 3.18 -36.76
N GLU A 277 -14.29 2.83 -36.24
CA GLU A 277 -14.95 3.57 -35.16
C GLU A 277 -14.14 3.57 -33.86
N TRP A 278 -13.55 2.42 -33.51
CA TRP A 278 -12.67 2.31 -32.35
C TRP A 278 -11.45 3.21 -32.53
N TYR A 279 -10.80 3.16 -33.70
CA TYR A 279 -9.64 3.96 -34.01
C TYR A 279 -9.95 5.45 -33.92
N GLU A 280 -11.03 5.90 -34.57
CA GLU A 280 -11.48 7.29 -34.56
C GLU A 280 -11.78 7.78 -33.13
N ASN A 281 -12.53 7.01 -32.34
CA ASN A 281 -12.93 7.42 -31.00
C ASN A 281 -11.79 7.32 -29.99
N LYS A 282 -10.94 6.28 -30.04
CA LYS A 282 -9.92 6.02 -29.03
C LYS A 282 -8.57 6.64 -29.34
N VAL A 283 -8.15 6.58 -30.62
CA VAL A 283 -6.82 7.03 -31.03
C VAL A 283 -6.88 8.51 -31.49
N VAL A 284 -7.81 8.85 -32.35
CA VAL A 284 -7.90 10.21 -32.92
C VAL A 284 -8.54 11.18 -31.91
N LYS A 285 -9.72 10.85 -31.40
CA LYS A 285 -10.48 11.74 -30.48
C LYS A 285 -10.09 11.57 -29.01
N GLY A 286 -9.34 10.53 -28.63
CA GLY A 286 -8.96 10.28 -27.25
C GLY A 286 -10.14 9.99 -26.31
N ILE A 287 -11.31 9.62 -26.85
CA ILE A 287 -12.52 9.38 -26.07
C ILE A 287 -12.30 8.13 -25.20
N ARG A 288 -12.33 8.31 -23.89
CA ARG A 288 -12.32 7.18 -22.95
C ARG A 288 -13.65 6.45 -23.03
N SER A 289 -13.63 5.10 -23.16
CA SER A 289 -14.85 4.32 -23.01
C SER A 289 -15.27 4.34 -21.56
N TYR A 290 -16.49 4.79 -21.31
CA TYR A 290 -17.14 4.61 -20.03
C TYR A 290 -17.92 3.30 -20.11
N TRP A 291 -17.75 2.43 -19.11
CA TRP A 291 -18.68 1.32 -18.96
C TRP A 291 -20.03 1.87 -18.51
N THR A 292 -21.11 1.31 -19.02
CA THR A 292 -22.48 1.66 -18.66
C THR A 292 -23.10 0.52 -17.86
N VAL A 293 -24.03 0.85 -16.99
CA VAL A 293 -24.80 -0.10 -16.18
C VAL A 293 -26.23 -0.09 -16.70
N LYS A 294 -26.83 -1.26 -16.81
CA LYS A 294 -28.25 -1.38 -17.10
C LYS A 294 -29.08 -1.11 -15.83
N ARG A 295 -30.29 -0.62 -15.99
CA ARG A 295 -31.21 -0.30 -14.90
C ARG A 295 -31.45 -1.51 -13.99
N ASP A 296 -31.56 -2.70 -14.56
CA ASP A 296 -31.76 -3.95 -13.83
C ASP A 296 -30.62 -4.27 -12.84
N LEU A 297 -29.37 -3.91 -13.18
CA LEU A 297 -28.24 -4.06 -12.26
C LEU A 297 -28.29 -3.03 -11.11
N TYR A 298 -28.72 -1.82 -11.38
CA TYR A 298 -28.93 -0.81 -10.35
C TYR A 298 -30.02 -1.24 -9.35
N ASP A 299 -31.19 -1.65 -9.85
CA ASP A 299 -32.30 -2.12 -9.04
C ASP A 299 -31.95 -3.40 -8.27
N TRP A 300 -31.20 -4.31 -8.89
CA TRP A 300 -30.67 -5.50 -8.23
C TRP A 300 -29.74 -5.14 -7.07
N TRP A 301 -28.91 -4.10 -7.22
CA TRP A 301 -28.00 -3.68 -6.15
C TRP A 301 -28.78 -3.17 -4.92
N ILE A 302 -29.85 -2.40 -5.11
CA ILE A 302 -30.73 -1.98 -4.02
C ILE A 302 -31.30 -3.19 -3.28
N GLN A 303 -31.76 -4.21 -4.02
CA GLN A 303 -32.28 -5.45 -3.44
C GLN A 303 -31.15 -6.22 -2.73
N GLN A 304 -29.94 -6.25 -3.30
CA GLN A 304 -28.81 -6.93 -2.71
C GLN A 304 -28.41 -6.32 -1.37
N ILE A 305 -28.42 -4.99 -1.24
CA ILE A 305 -28.15 -4.30 0.03
C ILE A 305 -29.10 -4.80 1.13
N LYS A 306 -30.37 -5.00 0.82
CA LYS A 306 -31.44 -5.37 1.77
C LYS A 306 -31.52 -6.86 2.11
N LYS A 307 -30.65 -7.71 1.56
CA LYS A 307 -30.66 -9.15 1.86
C LYS A 307 -30.14 -9.44 3.26
N GLU A 308 -30.76 -10.39 3.95
CA GLU A 308 -30.30 -10.87 5.26
C GLU A 308 -28.97 -11.61 5.16
N GLU A 309 -28.83 -12.47 4.15
CA GLU A 309 -27.57 -13.18 3.86
C GLU A 309 -26.81 -12.50 2.74
N ASN A 310 -25.53 -12.21 2.97
CA ASN A 310 -24.62 -11.55 2.01
C ASN A 310 -25.08 -10.15 1.54
N GLY A 311 -25.96 -9.48 2.29
CA GLY A 311 -26.35 -8.10 2.09
C GLY A 311 -25.41 -7.11 2.75
N ALA A 312 -25.91 -5.91 3.05
CA ALA A 312 -25.13 -4.91 3.75
C ALA A 312 -24.82 -5.37 5.19
N SER A 313 -23.62 -5.07 5.65
CA SER A 313 -23.19 -5.20 7.05
C SER A 313 -22.78 -3.84 7.61
N TYR A 314 -22.72 -3.73 8.95
CA TYR A 314 -22.36 -2.49 9.62
C TYR A 314 -21.13 -1.79 9.01
N GLY A 315 -20.00 -2.46 8.90
CA GLY A 315 -18.76 -1.88 8.37
C GLY A 315 -18.76 -1.58 6.87
N HIS A 316 -19.81 -1.96 6.12
CA HIS A 316 -19.91 -1.78 4.66
C HIS A 316 -20.99 -0.79 4.22
N ARG A 317 -21.70 -0.12 5.15
CA ARG A 317 -22.82 0.77 4.84
C ARG A 317 -22.46 1.85 3.83
N TYR A 318 -21.35 2.56 4.07
CA TYR A 318 -20.85 3.58 3.16
C TYR A 318 -20.50 3.02 1.77
N PHE A 319 -19.83 1.86 1.72
CA PHE A 319 -19.51 1.18 0.46
C PHE A 319 -20.77 0.82 -0.33
N CYS A 320 -21.83 0.41 0.33
CA CYS A 320 -23.10 0.08 -0.33
C CYS A 320 -23.69 1.30 -1.03
N ILE A 321 -23.69 2.47 -0.37
CA ILE A 321 -24.20 3.72 -0.95
C ILE A 321 -23.27 4.25 -2.03
N MET A 322 -21.96 4.25 -1.82
CA MET A 322 -21.00 4.66 -2.85
C MET A 322 -21.16 3.82 -4.14
N THR A 323 -21.35 2.52 -4.00
CA THR A 323 -21.58 1.62 -5.15
C THR A 323 -22.92 1.92 -5.84
N LEU A 324 -23.98 2.20 -5.07
CA LEU A 324 -25.28 2.63 -5.59
C LEU A 324 -25.14 3.90 -6.43
N VAL A 325 -24.43 4.91 -5.91
CA VAL A 325 -24.18 6.18 -6.61
C VAL A 325 -23.43 5.92 -7.92
N ILE A 326 -22.37 5.11 -7.88
CA ILE A 326 -21.60 4.75 -9.09
C ILE A 326 -22.49 4.06 -10.12
N TYR A 327 -23.31 3.11 -9.72
CA TYR A 327 -24.23 2.41 -10.64
C TYR A 327 -25.28 3.35 -11.19
N GLY A 328 -25.85 4.23 -10.37
CA GLY A 328 -26.82 5.22 -10.81
C GLY A 328 -26.26 6.18 -11.87
N ILE A 329 -25.08 6.74 -11.64
CA ILE A 329 -24.37 7.59 -12.61
C ILE A 329 -24.11 6.81 -13.91
N LYS A 330 -23.68 5.55 -13.81
CA LYS A 330 -23.39 4.70 -14.97
C LYS A 330 -24.65 4.22 -15.71
N CYS A 331 -25.78 4.20 -15.02
CA CYS A 331 -27.11 3.95 -15.59
C CYS A 331 -27.73 5.20 -16.26
N GLY A 332 -27.16 6.38 -15.98
CA GLY A 332 -27.70 7.66 -16.50
C GLY A 332 -28.87 8.20 -15.72
N LEU A 333 -29.04 7.78 -14.45
CA LEU A 333 -30.11 8.30 -13.58
C LEU A 333 -29.81 9.73 -13.14
N SER A 334 -30.86 10.48 -12.80
CA SER A 334 -30.73 11.81 -12.25
C SER A 334 -30.11 11.79 -10.86
N LYS A 335 -29.43 12.87 -10.49
CA LYS A 335 -28.88 13.00 -9.13
C LYS A 335 -29.95 12.90 -8.05
N ASP A 336 -31.13 13.46 -8.31
CA ASP A 336 -32.24 13.49 -7.36
C ASP A 336 -32.82 12.09 -7.13
N GLU A 337 -32.95 11.29 -8.20
CA GLU A 337 -33.38 9.90 -8.11
C GLU A 337 -32.40 9.05 -7.30
N ILE A 338 -31.09 9.12 -7.62
CA ILE A 338 -30.04 8.39 -6.90
C ILE A 338 -30.03 8.79 -5.41
N LYS A 339 -30.16 10.08 -5.14
CA LYS A 339 -30.20 10.61 -3.77
C LYS A 339 -31.42 10.10 -3.01
N GLN A 340 -32.60 10.07 -3.64
CA GLN A 340 -33.83 9.59 -3.00
C GLN A 340 -33.71 8.10 -2.68
N ASP A 341 -33.27 7.28 -3.64
CA ASP A 341 -33.06 5.84 -3.44
C ASP A 341 -32.06 5.56 -2.30
N ALA A 342 -31.00 6.39 -2.18
CA ALA A 342 -30.06 6.28 -1.08
C ALA A 342 -30.67 6.66 0.28
N ILE A 343 -31.50 7.72 0.33
CA ILE A 343 -32.23 8.13 1.55
C ILE A 343 -33.20 7.03 1.98
N ASP A 344 -33.88 6.39 1.05
CA ASP A 344 -34.83 5.30 1.32
C ASP A 344 -34.15 4.04 1.89
N LEU A 345 -32.83 3.93 1.80
CA LEU A 345 -32.05 2.89 2.43
C LEU A 345 -31.61 3.20 3.86
N ILE A 346 -31.68 4.45 4.31
CA ILE A 346 -31.23 4.86 5.66
C ILE A 346 -31.90 4.05 6.78
N PRO A 347 -33.23 3.83 6.80
CA PRO A 347 -33.87 3.05 7.87
C PRO A 347 -33.30 1.62 7.97
N PHE A 348 -33.08 0.98 6.83
CA PHE A 348 -32.48 -0.36 6.79
C PHE A 348 -31.01 -0.35 7.29
N LEU A 349 -30.21 0.61 6.83
CA LEU A 349 -28.80 0.73 7.21
C LEU A 349 -28.63 1.06 8.71
N ASN A 350 -29.57 1.79 9.31
CA ASN A 350 -29.58 2.08 10.74
C ASN A 350 -29.95 0.85 11.58
N GLY A 351 -30.82 -0.01 11.08
CA GLY A 351 -31.12 -1.28 11.72
C GLY A 351 -29.93 -2.24 11.85
N LEU A 352 -28.85 -2.00 11.11
CA LEU A 352 -27.62 -2.79 11.22
C LEU A 352 -26.74 -2.39 12.43
N ASN A 353 -26.87 -1.15 12.93
CA ASN A 353 -26.27 -0.65 14.16
C ASN A 353 -26.96 0.64 14.61
N GLU A 354 -27.66 0.58 15.72
CA GLU A 354 -28.43 1.70 16.28
C GLU A 354 -27.53 2.71 17.02
N GLU A 355 -26.34 2.30 17.48
CA GLU A 355 -25.44 3.16 18.23
C GLU A 355 -24.74 4.20 17.36
N GLU A 356 -24.54 3.90 16.07
CA GLU A 356 -23.93 4.80 15.10
C GLU A 356 -24.86 5.01 13.90
N PRO A 357 -25.77 5.98 13.94
CA PRO A 357 -26.73 6.20 12.86
C PRO A 357 -26.02 6.63 11.56
N PHE A 358 -26.45 6.03 10.45
CA PHE A 358 -26.09 6.45 9.10
C PHE A 358 -27.02 7.59 8.67
N THR A 359 -26.46 8.69 8.20
CA THR A 359 -27.19 9.96 8.01
C THR A 359 -27.22 10.41 6.54
N GLU A 360 -28.02 11.45 6.25
CA GLU A 360 -27.96 12.09 4.93
C GLU A 360 -26.61 12.76 4.62
N GLU A 361 -25.83 13.13 5.63
CA GLU A 361 -24.48 13.66 5.42
C GLU A 361 -23.54 12.57 4.88
N ASP A 362 -23.68 11.33 5.35
CA ASP A 362 -22.93 10.18 4.83
C ASP A 362 -23.28 9.91 3.35
N ILE A 363 -24.57 10.07 2.99
CA ILE A 363 -25.00 9.96 1.59
C ILE A 363 -24.40 11.07 0.73
N LYS A 364 -24.35 12.31 1.22
CA LYS A 364 -23.76 13.43 0.47
C LYS A 364 -22.26 13.26 0.25
N SER A 365 -21.58 12.57 1.16
CA SER A 365 -20.14 12.30 1.05
C SER A 365 -19.80 11.12 0.14
N ALA A 366 -20.77 10.25 -0.15
CA ALA A 366 -20.64 9.13 -1.07
C ALA A 366 -20.81 9.54 -2.53
#